data_32cc9ad04649427ed46d9a2d8604dfeb
#
_entry.id   32cc9ad04649427ed46d9a2d8604dfeb
#
_cell.length_a   1.000
_cell.length_b   1.000
_cell.length_c   1.000
_cell.angle_alpha   90.00
_cell.angle_beta   90.00
_cell.angle_gamma   90.00
#
_symmetry.space_group_name_H-M   'P 1'
#
loop_
_entity.id
_entity.type
_entity.pdbx_description
1 polymer ?
#
loop_
_entity_poly.entity_id
_entity_poly.type
_entity_poly.pdbx_seq_one_letter_code
_entity_poly.pdbx_strand_id
1 'polypeptide(L)'
;GGRYYPGITNASGMRPGFMIGQQYNEANVPLVDRKTPANPLQFEPAIANDMKETGNTLELTGIRVVKYGPDFTNGSNNYQGNAGNDEVIFRYADVVLMVAEAKLRAATPDVAGALSLVNGLRVARNAKPLASVVLVNTANLYAGNTILAERGRELYWEKVRRTDLIRFGMFLKIWQY
;
A
#
# COMPACT_ATOMS: atom_id res chain seq x y z
N GLY A 1 -10.39 0.08 -11.09
CA GLY A 1 -9.46 0.91 -11.84
C GLY A 1 -8.44 1.53 -10.92
N GLY A 2 -7.17 1.51 -11.33
CA GLY A 2 -6.12 2.21 -10.60
C GLY A 2 -6.58 3.66 -10.36
N ARG A 3 -6.61 4.09 -9.11
CA ARG A 3 -7.01 5.46 -8.80
C ARG A 3 -5.95 6.41 -9.39
N TYR A 4 -6.39 7.22 -10.31
CA TYR A 4 -5.59 8.34 -10.79
C TYR A 4 -5.49 9.36 -9.64
N TYR A 5 -4.28 9.69 -9.27
CA TYR A 5 -4.01 10.83 -8.38
C TYR A 5 -3.55 11.99 -9.27
N PRO A 6 -4.43 12.96 -9.58
CA PRO A 6 -4.02 14.12 -10.34
C PRO A 6 -2.93 14.86 -9.56
N GLY A 7 -1.81 15.14 -10.22
CA GLY A 7 -0.67 15.85 -9.65
C GLY A 7 0.56 15.00 -9.31
N ILE A 8 0.48 13.68 -9.39
CA ILE A 8 1.68 12.85 -9.36
C ILE A 8 2.04 12.47 -10.80
N THR A 9 2.73 13.34 -11.48
CA THR A 9 3.44 13.01 -12.72
C THR A 9 4.70 12.25 -12.32
N ASN A 10 4.67 10.96 -12.54
CA ASN A 10 5.90 10.20 -12.46
C ASN A 10 6.33 9.92 -13.91
N ALA A 11 7.60 10.18 -14.18
CA ALA A 11 8.18 10.06 -15.53
C ALA A 11 8.15 8.63 -16.10
N SER A 12 7.80 7.62 -15.30
CA SER A 12 7.68 6.23 -15.72
C SER A 12 6.28 5.83 -16.23
N GLY A 13 5.28 6.72 -16.17
CA GLY A 13 3.90 6.41 -16.56
C GLY A 13 3.16 5.43 -15.62
N MET A 14 3.77 5.06 -14.49
CA MET A 14 3.15 4.14 -13.56
C MET A 14 2.35 4.88 -12.50
N ARG A 15 1.16 4.38 -12.21
CA ARG A 15 0.29 4.91 -11.16
C ARG A 15 0.58 4.20 -9.85
N PRO A 16 0.88 4.93 -8.75
CA PRO A 16 1.10 4.29 -7.45
C PRO A 16 -0.19 3.71 -6.87
N GLY A 17 -0.05 2.68 -6.08
CA GLY A 17 -1.14 2.01 -5.37
C GLY A 17 -1.40 0.59 -5.84
N PHE A 18 -2.62 0.11 -5.57
CA PHE A 18 -3.08 -1.20 -6.01
C PHE A 18 -3.68 -1.08 -7.41
N MET A 19 -3.07 -1.77 -8.36
CA MET A 19 -3.48 -1.75 -9.76
C MET A 19 -4.48 -2.90 -10.01
N ILE A 20 -5.71 -2.53 -10.29
CA ILE A 20 -6.83 -3.44 -10.56
C ILE A 20 -7.62 -2.91 -11.76
N GLY A 21 -8.18 -3.79 -12.57
CA GLY A 21 -8.99 -3.44 -13.73
C GLY A 21 -8.18 -2.81 -14.85
N GLN A 22 -8.83 -2.02 -15.69
CA GLN A 22 -8.21 -1.37 -16.84
C GLN A 22 -7.05 -0.46 -16.42
N GLN A 23 -5.90 -0.64 -17.07
CA GLN A 23 -4.74 0.19 -16.86
C GLN A 23 -4.67 1.33 -17.88
N TYR A 24 -4.06 2.45 -17.49
CA TYR A 24 -3.96 3.66 -18.29
C TYR A 24 -2.52 4.20 -18.23
N ASN A 25 -2.07 4.85 -19.30
CA ASN A 25 -0.82 5.59 -19.28
C ASN A 25 -0.97 6.97 -18.61
N GLU A 26 0.10 7.77 -18.57
CA GLU A 26 0.11 9.12 -17.97
C GLU A 26 -0.88 10.07 -18.63
N ALA A 27 -1.08 9.94 -19.94
CA ALA A 27 -2.03 10.75 -20.71
C ALA A 27 -3.49 10.26 -20.54
N ASN A 28 -3.74 9.34 -19.60
CA ASN A 28 -5.04 8.73 -19.34
C ASN A 28 -5.62 7.95 -20.54
N VAL A 29 -4.74 7.48 -21.44
CA VAL A 29 -5.15 6.60 -22.55
C VAL A 29 -5.17 5.16 -22.05
N PRO A 30 -6.23 4.38 -22.33
CA PRO A 30 -6.30 2.97 -21.97
C PRO A 30 -5.16 2.17 -22.60
N LEU A 31 -4.51 1.35 -21.80
CA LEU A 31 -3.48 0.43 -22.27
C LEU A 31 -4.11 -0.86 -22.79
N VAL A 32 -3.47 -1.45 -23.77
CA VAL A 32 -3.82 -2.77 -24.30
C VAL A 32 -2.82 -3.83 -23.86
N ASP A 33 -3.26 -5.07 -23.85
CA ASP A 33 -2.38 -6.21 -23.59
C ASP A 33 -1.33 -6.31 -24.70
N ARG A 34 -0.06 -6.37 -24.32
CA ARG A 34 1.05 -6.45 -25.29
C ARG A 34 1.02 -7.74 -26.12
N LYS A 35 0.56 -8.85 -25.54
CA LYS A 35 0.51 -10.14 -26.22
C LYS A 35 -0.72 -10.28 -27.09
N THR A 36 -1.81 -9.64 -26.71
CA THR A 36 -3.08 -9.66 -27.43
C THR A 36 -3.60 -8.23 -27.56
N PRO A 37 -3.05 -7.41 -28.48
CA PRO A 37 -3.36 -5.98 -28.57
C PRO A 37 -4.83 -5.63 -28.82
N ALA A 38 -5.65 -6.59 -29.22
CA ALA A 38 -7.11 -6.43 -29.31
C ALA A 38 -7.79 -6.37 -27.95
N ASN A 39 -7.11 -6.81 -26.88
CA ASN A 39 -7.65 -6.85 -25.54
C ASN A 39 -7.14 -5.68 -24.69
N PRO A 40 -7.98 -5.13 -23.80
CA PRO A 40 -7.54 -4.16 -22.83
C PRO A 40 -6.57 -4.78 -21.81
N LEU A 41 -5.58 -4.00 -21.33
CA LEU A 41 -4.74 -4.42 -20.22
C LEU A 41 -5.55 -4.26 -18.91
N GLN A 42 -6.12 -5.35 -18.44
CA GLN A 42 -6.91 -5.40 -17.21
C GLN A 42 -6.29 -6.35 -16.20
N PHE A 43 -6.09 -5.89 -14.97
CA PHE A 43 -5.67 -6.77 -13.89
C PHE A 43 -6.88 -7.28 -13.12
N GLU A 44 -7.07 -8.60 -13.14
CA GLU A 44 -8.14 -9.29 -12.44
C GLU A 44 -7.70 -9.62 -11.01
N PRO A 45 -8.41 -9.14 -9.98
CA PRO A 45 -8.01 -9.39 -8.59
C PRO A 45 -8.19 -10.85 -8.18
N ALA A 46 -9.13 -11.55 -8.81
CA ALA A 46 -9.38 -12.96 -8.52
C ALA A 46 -8.27 -13.84 -9.11
N ILE A 47 -7.77 -14.76 -8.30
CA ILE A 47 -6.84 -15.81 -8.69
C ILE A 47 -7.60 -17.13 -8.62
N ALA A 48 -7.40 -18.02 -9.59
CA ALA A 48 -8.03 -19.32 -9.56
C ALA A 48 -7.64 -20.10 -8.29
N ASN A 49 -8.59 -20.85 -7.74
CA ASN A 49 -8.40 -21.53 -6.44
C ASN A 49 -7.22 -22.51 -6.43
N ASP A 50 -6.86 -23.05 -7.58
CA ASP A 50 -5.75 -23.99 -7.73
C ASP A 50 -4.44 -23.29 -8.18
N MET A 51 -4.48 -21.97 -8.39
CA MET A 51 -3.34 -21.14 -8.83
C MET A 51 -2.68 -21.67 -10.13
N LYS A 52 -3.49 -22.32 -10.98
CA LYS A 52 -3.03 -22.93 -12.24
C LYS A 52 -3.47 -22.18 -13.48
N GLU A 53 -3.45 -20.85 -13.40
CA GLU A 53 -3.67 -20.05 -14.60
C GLU A 53 -2.65 -20.40 -15.68
N THR A 54 -3.09 -20.40 -16.91
CA THR A 54 -2.26 -20.73 -18.08
C THR A 54 -2.35 -19.66 -19.15
N GLY A 55 -1.34 -19.60 -20.01
CA GLY A 55 -1.31 -18.67 -21.13
C GLY A 55 -1.20 -17.21 -20.68
N ASN A 56 -1.91 -16.30 -21.35
CA ASN A 56 -1.86 -14.87 -21.08
C ASN A 56 -2.51 -14.46 -19.75
N THR A 57 -3.34 -15.32 -19.15
CA THR A 57 -4.01 -15.04 -17.88
C THR A 57 -3.02 -14.88 -16.72
N LEU A 58 -1.88 -15.59 -16.75
CA LEU A 58 -0.81 -15.46 -15.75
C LEU A 58 -0.29 -14.03 -15.58
N GLU A 59 -0.30 -13.24 -16.64
CA GLU A 59 0.17 -11.85 -16.60
C GLU A 59 -0.90 -10.86 -16.15
N LEU A 60 -2.17 -11.23 -16.27
CA LEU A 60 -3.31 -10.38 -15.97
C LEU A 60 -3.95 -10.68 -14.62
N THR A 61 -3.70 -11.87 -14.07
CA THR A 61 -4.29 -12.32 -12.80
C THR A 61 -3.53 -11.74 -11.60
N GLY A 62 -4.29 -11.38 -10.59
CA GLY A 62 -3.79 -10.83 -9.33
C GLY A 62 -3.62 -9.31 -9.35
N ILE A 63 -3.56 -8.75 -8.16
CA ILE A 63 -3.34 -7.32 -7.93
C ILE A 63 -1.86 -7.00 -8.12
N ARG A 64 -1.55 -5.93 -8.82
CA ARG A 64 -0.20 -5.36 -8.87
C ARG A 64 -0.07 -4.22 -7.88
N VAL A 65 1.12 -4.05 -7.33
CA VAL A 65 1.38 -2.98 -6.36
C VAL A 65 2.53 -2.13 -6.87
N VAL A 66 2.30 -0.83 -6.92
CA VAL A 66 3.35 0.18 -7.17
C VAL A 66 3.26 1.21 -6.07
N LYS A 67 4.32 1.40 -5.31
CA LYS A 67 4.35 2.41 -4.25
C LYS A 67 5.36 3.52 -4.54
N TYR A 68 6.56 3.15 -4.88
CA TYR A 68 7.61 4.07 -5.34
C TYR A 68 7.87 3.77 -6.80
N GLY A 69 7.42 4.67 -7.67
CA GLY A 69 7.75 4.57 -9.10
C GLY A 69 9.25 4.80 -9.29
N PRO A 70 9.91 4.11 -10.22
CA PRO A 70 11.33 4.32 -10.47
C PRO A 70 11.58 5.76 -10.99
N ASP A 71 12.54 6.45 -10.40
CA ASP A 71 13.01 7.74 -10.89
C ASP A 71 14.13 7.53 -11.92
N PHE A 72 13.79 7.77 -13.17
CA PHE A 72 14.76 7.68 -14.28
C PHE A 72 15.42 9.02 -14.59
N THR A 73 15.02 10.12 -13.95
CA THR A 73 15.56 11.47 -14.21
C THR A 73 16.92 11.67 -13.55
N ASN A 74 17.07 11.12 -12.33
CA ASN A 74 18.27 11.26 -11.51
C ASN A 74 19.11 9.98 -11.48
N GLY A 75 18.66 8.91 -12.13
CA GLY A 75 19.35 7.65 -12.22
C GLY A 75 20.17 7.49 -13.49
N SER A 76 21.01 6.49 -13.53
CA SER A 76 21.71 6.08 -14.73
C SER A 76 20.69 5.56 -15.76
N ASN A 77 20.49 6.30 -16.84
CA ASN A 77 19.60 5.97 -17.96
C ASN A 77 20.06 4.73 -18.76
N ASN A 78 20.99 3.94 -18.25
CA ASN A 78 21.35 2.71 -18.90
C ASN A 78 20.34 1.62 -18.54
N TYR A 79 20.09 0.75 -19.50
CA TYR A 79 19.23 -0.43 -19.42
C TYR A 79 19.53 -1.40 -18.24
N GLN A 80 20.43 -1.05 -17.37
CA GLN A 80 20.89 -1.88 -16.24
C GLN A 80 20.11 -1.60 -14.93
N GLY A 81 19.04 -0.84 -15.01
CA GLY A 81 18.02 -0.90 -13.98
C GLY A 81 18.28 -0.08 -12.71
N ASN A 82 19.21 0.86 -12.72
CA ASN A 82 19.46 1.70 -11.57
C ASN A 82 18.52 2.92 -11.61
N ALA A 83 17.44 2.85 -10.85
CA ALA A 83 16.60 4.02 -10.58
C ALA A 83 17.31 4.96 -9.60
N GLY A 84 17.09 6.27 -9.77
CA GLY A 84 17.65 7.31 -8.88
C GLY A 84 16.96 7.41 -7.51
N ASN A 85 15.99 6.54 -7.24
CA ASN A 85 15.25 6.56 -5.98
C ASN A 85 16.14 6.14 -4.81
N ASP A 86 16.08 6.91 -3.74
CA ASP A 86 16.58 6.47 -2.44
C ASP A 86 15.67 5.38 -1.87
N GLU A 87 16.27 4.43 -1.15
CA GLU A 87 15.49 3.48 -0.34
C GLU A 87 15.08 4.16 0.98
N VAL A 88 13.77 4.24 1.21
CA VAL A 88 13.23 4.83 2.43
C VAL A 88 13.43 3.89 3.60
N ILE A 89 14.26 4.30 4.58
CA ILE A 89 14.45 3.58 5.85
C ILE A 89 13.42 4.06 6.86
N PHE A 90 13.24 5.37 7.00
CA PHE A 90 12.24 6.02 7.84
C PHE A 90 11.59 7.17 7.10
N ARG A 91 10.33 7.41 7.39
CA ARG A 91 9.62 8.59 6.88
C ARG A 91 8.69 9.18 7.93
N TYR A 92 8.32 10.43 7.74
CA TYR A 92 7.53 11.19 8.71
C TYR A 92 6.25 10.47 9.17
N ALA A 93 5.52 9.81 8.27
CA ALA A 93 4.32 9.08 8.63
C ALA A 93 4.59 7.89 9.58
N ASP A 94 5.73 7.22 9.45
CA ASP A 94 6.13 6.18 10.41
C ASP A 94 6.34 6.76 11.80
N VAL A 95 7.05 7.90 11.90
CA VAL A 95 7.27 8.61 13.18
C VAL A 95 5.94 9.04 13.80
N VAL A 96 5.01 9.59 13.00
CA VAL A 96 3.67 9.98 13.50
C VAL A 96 2.92 8.77 14.07
N LEU A 97 2.99 7.61 13.41
CA LEU A 97 2.35 6.39 13.90
C LEU A 97 3.06 5.80 15.12
N MET A 98 4.39 5.95 15.23
CA MET A 98 5.13 5.61 16.46
C MET A 98 4.69 6.49 17.65
N VAL A 99 4.50 7.79 17.44
CA VAL A 99 4.00 8.69 18.49
C VAL A 99 2.57 8.33 18.89
N ALA A 100 1.70 8.03 17.91
CA ALA A 100 0.33 7.58 18.19
C ALA A 100 0.32 6.27 19.00
N GLU A 101 1.18 5.32 18.65
CA GLU A 101 1.36 4.08 19.41
C GLU A 101 1.85 4.35 20.83
N ALA A 102 2.87 5.20 21.00
CA ALA A 102 3.42 5.56 22.30
C ALA A 102 2.35 6.19 23.20
N LYS A 103 1.50 7.07 22.67
CA LYS A 103 0.38 7.66 23.40
C LYS A 103 -0.60 6.61 23.91
N LEU A 104 -0.91 5.58 23.12
CA LEU A 104 -1.80 4.49 23.53
C LEU A 104 -1.13 3.51 24.52
N ARG A 105 0.20 3.41 24.51
CA ARG A 105 0.97 2.54 25.44
C ARG A 105 1.35 3.21 26.73
N ALA A 106 1.12 4.51 26.88
CA ALA A 106 1.43 5.24 28.10
C ALA A 106 0.65 4.68 29.31
N ALA A 107 1.19 4.82 30.52
CA ALA A 107 0.50 4.41 31.75
C ALA A 107 -0.89 5.05 31.88
N THR A 108 -1.04 6.29 31.40
CA THR A 108 -2.32 6.95 31.18
C THR A 108 -2.48 7.17 29.67
N PRO A 109 -3.22 6.34 28.94
CA PRO A 109 -3.33 6.44 27.49
C PRO A 109 -3.99 7.73 27.03
N ASP A 110 -3.30 8.45 26.13
CA ASP A 110 -3.87 9.60 25.41
C ASP A 110 -4.51 9.15 24.11
N VAL A 111 -5.73 8.60 24.22
CA VAL A 111 -6.47 8.06 23.09
C VAL A 111 -6.87 9.16 22.10
N ALA A 112 -7.24 10.35 22.61
CA ALA A 112 -7.65 11.48 21.78
C ALA A 112 -6.48 12.00 20.93
N GLY A 113 -5.29 12.16 21.54
CA GLY A 113 -4.10 12.55 20.83
C GLY A 113 -3.64 11.51 19.80
N ALA A 114 -3.71 10.22 20.13
CA ALA A 114 -3.40 9.16 19.18
C ALA A 114 -4.36 9.17 17.97
N LEU A 115 -5.68 9.31 18.23
CA LEU A 115 -6.69 9.38 17.17
C LEU A 115 -6.49 10.60 16.26
N SER A 116 -6.15 11.75 16.85
CA SER A 116 -5.85 12.97 16.08
C SER A 116 -4.68 12.78 15.13
N LEU A 117 -3.59 12.16 15.57
CA LEU A 117 -2.41 11.87 14.74
C LEU A 117 -2.75 10.92 13.58
N VAL A 118 -3.46 9.83 13.88
CA VAL A 118 -3.91 8.87 12.86
C VAL A 118 -4.82 9.55 11.85
N ASN A 119 -5.79 10.32 12.30
CA ASN A 119 -6.72 11.01 11.41
C ASN A 119 -6.05 12.10 10.58
N GLY A 120 -5.02 12.76 11.10
CA GLY A 120 -4.20 13.69 10.32
C GLY A 120 -3.56 13.01 9.11
N LEU A 121 -2.98 11.81 9.28
CA LEU A 121 -2.44 11.04 8.17
C LEU A 121 -3.54 10.59 7.19
N ARG A 122 -4.66 10.11 7.70
CA ARG A 122 -5.77 9.64 6.86
C ARG A 122 -6.34 10.76 6.00
N VAL A 123 -6.54 11.94 6.56
CA VAL A 123 -6.99 13.13 5.81
C VAL A 123 -5.98 13.51 4.73
N ALA A 124 -4.69 13.51 5.04
CA ALA A 124 -3.63 13.75 4.06
C ALA A 124 -3.59 12.71 2.91
N ARG A 125 -4.20 11.53 3.12
CA ARG A 125 -4.37 10.47 2.11
C ARG A 125 -5.76 10.42 1.49
N ASN A 126 -6.62 11.43 1.72
CA ASN A 126 -8.02 11.42 1.30
C ASN A 126 -8.80 10.19 1.81
N ALA A 127 -8.39 9.63 2.94
CA ALA A 127 -9.05 8.50 3.58
C ALA A 127 -10.03 8.99 4.64
N LYS A 128 -11.14 8.27 4.80
CA LYS A 128 -12.16 8.59 5.81
C LYS A 128 -11.55 8.53 7.22
N PRO A 129 -11.70 9.57 8.05
CA PRO A 129 -11.25 9.53 9.44
C PRO A 129 -11.89 8.38 10.24
N LEU A 130 -11.16 7.88 11.22
CA LEU A 130 -11.64 6.89 12.19
C LEU A 130 -12.42 7.59 13.31
N ALA A 131 -13.45 6.92 13.83
CA ALA A 131 -14.18 7.37 15.02
C ALA A 131 -13.44 7.01 16.33
N SER A 132 -12.59 5.97 16.30
CA SER A 132 -11.82 5.52 17.45
C SER A 132 -10.53 4.84 16.99
N VAL A 133 -9.54 4.74 17.87
CA VAL A 133 -8.31 3.97 17.63
C VAL A 133 -7.90 3.20 18.87
N VAL A 134 -7.43 1.98 18.67
CA VAL A 134 -6.85 1.12 19.70
C VAL A 134 -5.52 0.54 19.21
N LEU A 135 -4.71 -0.02 20.10
CA LEU A 135 -3.41 -0.61 19.70
C LEU A 135 -3.59 -1.79 18.75
N VAL A 136 -4.34 -2.78 19.21
CA VAL A 136 -4.63 -4.04 18.50
C VAL A 136 -5.96 -4.57 18.99
N ASN A 137 -6.66 -5.32 18.18
CA ASN A 137 -7.85 -6.04 18.59
C ASN A 137 -7.60 -7.54 18.42
N THR A 138 -7.41 -8.25 19.54
CA THR A 138 -7.13 -9.69 19.53
C THR A 138 -8.38 -10.54 19.28
N ALA A 139 -9.57 -9.99 19.50
CA ALA A 139 -10.85 -10.65 19.21
C ALA A 139 -11.24 -10.49 17.71
N ASN A 140 -10.80 -9.43 17.08
CA ASN A 140 -11.00 -9.20 15.65
C ASN A 140 -9.70 -8.69 15.01
N LEU A 141 -8.95 -9.59 14.42
CA LEU A 141 -7.66 -9.30 13.79
C LEU A 141 -7.79 -8.38 12.56
N TYR A 142 -9.00 -8.30 11.99
CA TYR A 142 -9.33 -7.44 10.85
C TYR A 142 -9.89 -6.08 11.25
N ALA A 143 -9.99 -5.79 12.55
CA ALA A 143 -10.50 -4.50 13.02
C ALA A 143 -9.68 -3.36 12.41
N GLY A 144 -10.33 -2.56 11.58
CA GLY A 144 -9.68 -1.50 10.80
C GLY A 144 -9.25 -0.28 11.61
N ASN A 145 -9.70 -0.17 12.88
CA ASN A 145 -9.44 0.96 13.76
C ASN A 145 -8.26 0.73 14.72
N THR A 146 -7.31 -0.13 14.37
CA THR A 146 -6.12 -0.37 15.19
C THR A 146 -4.90 0.35 14.64
N ILE A 147 -3.94 0.70 15.52
CA ILE A 147 -2.62 1.21 15.09
C ILE A 147 -1.93 0.20 14.19
N LEU A 148 -1.98 -1.09 14.52
CA LEU A 148 -1.40 -2.14 13.70
C LEU A 148 -1.99 -2.17 12.29
N ALA A 149 -3.30 -1.95 12.15
CA ALA A 149 -3.96 -1.88 10.84
C ALA A 149 -3.57 -0.60 10.09
N GLU A 150 -3.48 0.54 10.78
CA GLU A 150 -3.09 1.80 10.14
C GLU A 150 -1.64 1.76 9.67
N ARG A 151 -0.72 1.24 10.48
CA ARG A 151 0.67 1.00 10.08
C ARG A 151 0.72 0.08 8.84
N GLY A 152 -0.10 -0.97 8.81
CA GLY A 152 -0.20 -1.85 7.65
C GLY A 152 -0.70 -1.15 6.37
N ARG A 153 -1.63 -0.21 6.48
CA ARG A 153 -2.14 0.58 5.35
C ARG A 153 -1.16 1.64 4.87
N GLU A 154 -0.56 2.37 5.81
CA GLU A 154 0.36 3.48 5.48
C GLU A 154 1.72 2.95 5.00
N LEU A 155 2.24 1.92 5.65
CA LEU A 155 3.61 1.42 5.46
C LEU A 155 3.67 0.10 4.65
N TYR A 156 2.61 -0.23 3.90
CA TYR A 156 2.65 -1.42 3.05
C TYR A 156 3.83 -1.34 2.05
N TRP A 157 4.45 -2.49 1.78
CA TRP A 157 5.64 -2.59 0.91
C TRP A 157 6.88 -1.82 1.38
N GLU A 158 6.93 -1.41 2.66
CA GLU A 158 8.10 -0.76 3.27
C GLU A 158 8.86 -1.67 4.25
N LYS A 159 8.70 -2.96 4.14
CA LYS A 159 9.42 -4.02 4.88
C LYS A 159 9.17 -4.03 6.40
N VAL A 160 8.30 -3.19 6.93
CA VAL A 160 8.04 -3.06 8.39
C VAL A 160 6.98 -4.04 8.93
N ARG A 161 6.11 -4.60 8.06
CA ARG A 161 4.94 -5.39 8.48
C ARG A 161 5.28 -6.57 9.37
N ARG A 162 6.31 -7.35 9.04
CA ARG A 162 6.72 -8.51 9.84
C ARG A 162 7.15 -8.10 11.24
N THR A 163 7.96 -7.05 11.35
CA THR A 163 8.41 -6.50 12.64
C THR A 163 7.23 -5.99 13.46
N ASP A 164 6.29 -5.28 12.85
CA ASP A 164 5.08 -4.82 13.53
C ASP A 164 4.26 -6.01 14.07
N LEU A 165 4.01 -7.02 13.26
CA LEU A 165 3.27 -8.20 13.70
C LEU A 165 3.93 -8.88 14.91
N ILE A 166 5.27 -8.98 14.93
CA ILE A 166 6.02 -9.53 16.06
C ILE A 166 5.87 -8.62 17.30
N ARG A 167 6.11 -7.31 17.16
CA ARG A 167 6.02 -6.34 18.26
C ARG A 167 4.63 -6.28 18.91
N PHE A 168 3.59 -6.47 18.11
CA PHE A 168 2.20 -6.47 18.58
C PHE A 168 1.73 -7.84 19.05
N GLY A 169 2.58 -8.87 19.02
CA GLY A 169 2.24 -10.25 19.44
C GLY A 169 1.24 -10.95 18.50
N MET A 170 1.18 -10.47 17.24
CA MET A 170 0.19 -10.94 16.26
C MET A 170 0.77 -11.86 15.19
N PHE A 171 2.09 -12.05 15.16
CA PHE A 171 2.76 -12.78 14.08
C PHE A 171 2.35 -14.26 14.00
N LEU A 172 2.16 -14.90 15.14
CA LEU A 172 1.76 -16.32 15.22
C LEU A 172 0.24 -16.51 15.39
N LYS A 173 -0.56 -15.48 15.28
CA LYS A 173 -2.02 -15.61 15.33
C LYS A 173 -2.53 -16.22 14.03
N ILE A 174 -3.53 -17.06 14.14
CA ILE A 174 -4.21 -17.62 12.96
C ILE A 174 -5.01 -16.50 12.31
N TRP A 175 -4.68 -16.24 11.05
CA TRP A 175 -5.42 -15.33 10.20
C TRP A 175 -6.48 -16.13 9.46
N GLN A 176 -7.74 -15.82 9.69
CA GLN A 176 -8.84 -16.38 8.90
C GLN A 176 -9.04 -15.47 7.69
N TYR A 177 -9.02 -16.06 6.53
CA TYR A 177 -9.24 -15.38 5.23
C TYR A 177 -10.66 -15.63 4.75
#